data_d4ba451fa5adef9e480e0d07b34aed27
#
_entry.id   d4ba451fa5adef9e480e0d07b34aed27
#
_cell.length_a   1.000
_cell.length_b   1.000
_cell.length_c   1.000
_cell.angle_alpha   90.00
_cell.angle_beta   90.00
_cell.angle_gamma   90.00
#
_symmetry.space_group_name_H-M   'P 1'
#
loop_
_entity.id
_entity.type
_entity.pdbx_description
1 polymer ?
#
loop_
_entity_poly.entity_id
_entity_poly.type
_entity_poly.pdbx_seq_one_letter_code
_entity_poly.pdbx_strand_id
1 'polypeptide(L)'
;MSIYVIADLHLSFEKEKPMSIFGDNWENHANKIKNNWKNKVTNNDYVILPGDFSWAMHLKETYKDFQYLNELPGKKILLKGNHDYWWTTLKNMREFVKENNFENIDFLYNNSYLVEDKIIVGTRGWNILDTDNSKKMIKRECNRLELSLKDGIEKYGNQ
;
A
#
# COMPACT_ATOMS: atom_id res chain seq x y z
N MET A 1 11.19 -7.02 16.20
CA MET A 1 10.57 -6.60 14.91
C MET A 1 9.12 -6.24 15.19
N SER A 2 8.62 -5.16 14.63
CA SER A 2 7.23 -4.69 14.81
C SER A 2 6.53 -4.57 13.45
N ILE A 3 5.19 -4.70 13.46
CA ILE A 3 4.36 -4.44 12.29
C ILE A 3 3.57 -3.17 12.57
N TYR A 4 3.77 -2.16 11.73
CA TYR A 4 3.01 -0.91 11.76
C TYR A 4 2.00 -0.88 10.61
N VAL A 5 0.93 -0.12 10.78
CA VAL A 5 -0.08 0.09 9.73
C VAL A 5 -0.37 1.58 9.62
N ILE A 6 -0.32 2.11 8.40
CA ILE A 6 -0.70 3.49 8.09
C ILE A 6 -1.29 3.56 6.69
N ALA A 7 -2.48 4.13 6.54
CA ALA A 7 -3.14 4.34 5.25
C ALA A 7 -3.18 5.82 4.88
N ASP A 8 -3.68 6.10 3.69
CA ASP A 8 -4.06 7.44 3.25
C ASP A 8 -2.91 8.47 3.29
N LEU A 9 -1.75 8.08 2.77
CA LEU A 9 -0.61 9.00 2.68
C LEU A 9 -0.86 10.13 1.69
N HIS A 10 -1.65 9.88 0.64
CA HIS A 10 -2.04 10.86 -0.36
C HIS A 10 -0.87 11.73 -0.84
N LEU A 11 0.26 11.09 -1.15
CA LEU A 11 1.44 11.79 -1.67
C LEU A 11 1.17 12.36 -3.06
N SER A 12 1.83 13.45 -3.38
CA SER A 12 1.63 14.16 -4.65
C SER A 12 2.86 14.96 -5.08
N PHE A 13 4.06 14.36 -4.95
CA PHE A 13 5.31 15.06 -5.26
C PHE A 13 5.53 15.33 -6.76
N GLU A 14 4.90 14.55 -7.64
CA GLU A 14 4.91 14.80 -9.09
C GLU A 14 3.68 15.57 -9.58
N LYS A 15 2.60 15.57 -8.81
CA LYS A 15 1.36 16.26 -9.15
C LYS A 15 1.05 17.33 -8.11
N GLU A 16 0.82 18.54 -8.56
CA GLU A 16 0.36 19.61 -7.68
C GLU A 16 -1.08 19.35 -7.23
N LYS A 17 -1.22 18.59 -6.17
CA LYS A 17 -2.50 18.34 -5.51
C LYS A 17 -2.33 18.50 -4.00
N PRO A 18 -2.34 19.74 -3.49
CA PRO A 18 -2.07 20.01 -2.09
C PRO A 18 -3.20 19.46 -1.22
N MET A 19 -2.85 18.62 -0.25
CA MET A 19 -3.80 18.08 0.71
C MET A 19 -4.33 19.14 1.69
N SER A 20 -3.65 20.27 1.83
CA SER A 20 -4.09 21.41 2.68
C SER A 20 -5.48 21.96 2.31
N ILE A 21 -5.97 21.72 1.09
CA ILE A 21 -7.35 22.07 0.71
C ILE A 21 -8.41 21.31 1.53
N PHE A 22 -8.05 20.20 2.16
CA PHE A 22 -8.92 19.39 3.04
C PHE A 22 -8.80 19.78 4.53
N GLY A 23 -8.06 20.84 4.84
CA GLY A 23 -7.90 21.39 6.18
C GLY A 23 -6.47 21.50 6.66
N ASP A 24 -6.25 22.32 7.67
CA ASP A 24 -4.93 22.69 8.20
C ASP A 24 -4.14 21.47 8.75
N ASN A 25 -4.84 20.43 9.17
CA ASN A 25 -4.20 19.18 9.64
C ASN A 25 -3.34 18.52 8.56
N TRP A 26 -3.67 18.73 7.28
CA TRP A 26 -2.94 18.20 6.14
C TRP A 26 -1.78 19.07 5.70
N GLU A 27 -1.63 20.27 6.28
CA GLU A 27 -0.49 21.12 5.96
C GLU A 27 0.81 20.40 6.32
N ASN A 28 1.72 20.33 5.34
CA ASN A 28 3.03 19.68 5.46
C ASN A 28 2.95 18.23 5.96
N HIS A 29 1.87 17.50 5.64
CA HIS A 29 1.60 16.15 6.13
C HIS A 29 2.72 15.16 5.82
N ALA A 30 3.32 15.23 4.61
CA ALA A 30 4.41 14.34 4.23
C ALA A 30 5.62 14.46 5.17
N ASN A 31 6.01 15.67 5.57
CA ASN A 31 7.10 15.87 6.53
C ASN A 31 6.71 15.40 7.95
N LYS A 32 5.47 15.62 8.35
CA LYS A 32 4.96 15.12 9.64
C LYS A 32 5.02 13.59 9.68
N ILE A 33 4.58 12.93 8.60
CA ILE A 33 4.67 11.48 8.45
C ILE A 33 6.14 11.02 8.50
N LYS A 34 7.02 11.63 7.70
CA LYS A 34 8.46 11.29 7.64
C LYS A 34 9.12 11.35 9.02
N ASN A 35 8.87 12.42 9.76
CA ASN A 35 9.47 12.62 11.09
C ASN A 35 8.95 11.58 12.09
N ASN A 36 7.64 11.36 12.15
CA ASN A 36 7.05 10.37 13.06
C ASN A 36 7.48 8.93 12.68
N TRP A 37 7.55 8.63 11.40
CA TRP A 37 7.99 7.34 10.89
C TRP A 37 9.42 7.03 11.33
N LYS A 38 10.37 7.95 11.08
CA LYS A 38 11.77 7.78 11.45
C LYS A 38 11.99 7.65 12.97
N ASN A 39 11.09 8.21 13.76
CA ASN A 39 11.16 8.10 15.22
C ASN A 39 10.65 6.76 15.77
N LYS A 40 9.86 6.01 15.00
CA LYS A 40 9.16 4.80 15.47
C LYS A 40 9.60 3.53 14.76
N VAL A 41 9.89 3.62 13.46
CA VAL A 41 10.15 2.46 12.59
C VAL A 41 11.65 2.28 12.41
N THR A 42 12.12 1.05 12.51
CA THR A 42 13.50 0.64 12.24
C THR A 42 13.58 -0.13 10.91
N ASN A 43 14.81 -0.37 10.40
CA ASN A 43 15.00 -1.13 9.17
C ASN A 43 14.53 -2.59 9.27
N ASN A 44 14.39 -3.13 10.49
CA ASN A 44 13.92 -4.50 10.71
C ASN A 44 12.40 -4.62 10.79
N ASP A 45 11.67 -3.51 10.83
CA ASP A 45 10.22 -3.51 10.97
C ASP A 45 9.51 -3.59 9.63
N TYR A 46 8.23 -3.93 9.67
CA TYR A 46 7.33 -3.90 8.52
C TYR A 46 6.29 -2.80 8.68
N VAL A 47 5.95 -2.17 7.56
CA VAL A 47 4.87 -1.19 7.49
C VAL A 47 3.90 -1.59 6.40
N ILE A 48 2.66 -1.85 6.78
CA ILE A 48 1.57 -2.14 5.87
C ILE A 48 0.88 -0.83 5.51
N LEU A 49 0.70 -0.60 4.21
CA LEU A 49 -0.01 0.58 3.69
C LEU A 49 -1.31 0.13 3.00
N PRO A 50 -2.45 0.19 3.70
CA PRO A 50 -3.74 -0.30 3.19
C PRO A 50 -4.36 0.50 2.05
N GLY A 51 -3.64 1.40 1.42
CA GLY A 51 -4.08 2.12 0.22
C GLY A 51 -4.06 3.64 0.33
N ASP A 52 -4.50 4.27 -0.74
CA ASP A 52 -4.51 5.72 -0.97
C ASP A 52 -3.12 6.34 -0.74
N PHE A 53 -2.15 5.67 -1.38
CA PHE A 53 -0.74 6.03 -1.26
C PHE A 53 -0.40 7.31 -2.02
N SER A 54 -0.83 7.40 -3.28
CA SER A 54 -0.45 8.50 -4.20
C SER A 54 -1.62 8.98 -5.04
N TRP A 55 -1.65 10.28 -5.31
CA TRP A 55 -2.60 10.92 -6.24
C TRP A 55 -2.23 10.77 -7.72
N ALA A 56 -1.16 10.07 -8.06
CA ALA A 56 -0.79 9.82 -9.44
C ALA A 56 -1.87 9.04 -10.20
N MET A 57 -1.99 9.32 -11.49
CA MET A 57 -2.92 8.61 -12.39
C MET A 57 -2.24 7.40 -13.04
N HIS A 58 -0.93 7.45 -13.22
CA HIS A 58 -0.14 6.41 -13.90
C HIS A 58 1.07 6.01 -13.05
N LEU A 59 1.48 4.74 -13.16
CA LEU A 59 2.59 4.19 -12.37
C LEU A 59 3.89 5.02 -12.49
N LYS A 60 4.22 5.51 -13.68
CA LYS A 60 5.45 6.32 -13.88
C LYS A 60 5.43 7.64 -13.12
N GLU A 61 4.25 8.21 -12.89
CA GLU A 61 4.06 9.46 -12.16
C GLU A 61 4.23 9.31 -10.64
N THR A 62 4.34 8.07 -10.14
CA THR A 62 4.54 7.79 -8.71
C THR A 62 6.01 7.81 -8.30
N TYR A 63 6.94 8.07 -9.22
CA TYR A 63 8.38 7.91 -8.97
C TYR A 63 8.85 8.64 -7.70
N LYS A 64 8.55 9.93 -7.56
CA LYS A 64 8.95 10.71 -6.37
C LYS A 64 8.24 10.27 -5.10
N ASP A 65 7.00 9.81 -5.21
CA ASP A 65 6.25 9.29 -4.07
C ASP A 65 6.88 7.97 -3.58
N PHE A 66 7.26 7.08 -4.49
CA PHE A 66 7.98 5.87 -4.15
C PHE A 66 9.42 6.14 -3.67
N GLN A 67 10.11 7.11 -4.24
CA GLN A 67 11.42 7.53 -3.76
C GLN A 67 11.34 8.00 -2.31
N TYR A 68 10.36 8.87 -1.99
CA TYR A 68 10.10 9.30 -0.62
C TYR A 68 9.85 8.10 0.32
N LEU A 69 9.01 7.15 -0.11
CA LEU A 69 8.69 5.96 0.69
C LEU A 69 9.92 5.06 0.87
N ASN A 70 10.75 4.90 -0.16
CA ASN A 70 11.96 4.07 -0.13
C ASN A 70 13.01 4.62 0.84
N GLU A 71 13.10 5.94 1.00
CA GLU A 71 14.00 6.59 1.97
C GLU A 71 13.60 6.37 3.44
N LEU A 72 12.38 5.93 3.70
CA LEU A 72 11.89 5.65 5.04
C LEU A 72 12.34 4.24 5.49
N PRO A 73 12.69 4.05 6.78
CA PRO A 73 13.10 2.75 7.28
C PRO A 73 11.97 1.71 7.26
N GLY A 74 12.34 0.43 7.31
CA GLY A 74 11.43 -0.71 7.33
C GLY A 74 11.03 -1.21 5.95
N LYS A 75 10.48 -2.41 5.88
CA LYS A 75 9.93 -3.02 4.67
C LYS A 75 8.47 -2.62 4.51
N LYS A 76 8.08 -2.16 3.34
CA LYS A 76 6.74 -1.67 3.04
C LYS A 76 5.97 -2.65 2.18
N ILE A 77 4.72 -2.92 2.57
CA ILE A 77 3.78 -3.76 1.81
C ILE A 77 2.55 -2.90 1.51
N LEU A 78 2.35 -2.58 0.24
CA LEU A 78 1.26 -1.73 -0.21
C LEU A 78 0.06 -2.55 -0.68
N LEU A 79 -1.14 -2.13 -0.27
CA LEU A 79 -2.41 -2.55 -0.86
C LEU A 79 -2.98 -1.40 -1.69
N LYS A 80 -3.91 -1.75 -2.59
CA LYS A 80 -4.62 -0.77 -3.39
C LYS A 80 -5.72 -0.07 -2.57
N GLY A 81 -5.74 1.25 -2.56
CA GLY A 81 -6.87 2.07 -2.12
C GLY A 81 -7.84 2.43 -3.24
N ASN A 82 -8.83 3.25 -2.95
CA ASN A 82 -9.81 3.69 -3.95
C ASN A 82 -9.29 4.83 -4.84
N HIS A 83 -8.32 5.60 -4.38
CA HIS A 83 -7.68 6.68 -5.15
C HIS A 83 -6.35 6.27 -5.80
N ASP A 84 -5.88 5.03 -5.62
CA ASP A 84 -4.67 4.55 -6.30
C ASP A 84 -4.97 4.19 -7.77
N TYR A 85 -5.21 5.20 -8.59
CA TYR A 85 -5.50 5.05 -10.03
C TYR A 85 -4.28 4.54 -10.82
N TRP A 86 -3.06 4.80 -10.33
CA TRP A 86 -1.79 4.34 -10.85
C TRP A 86 -1.59 2.82 -10.75
N TRP A 87 -2.37 2.14 -9.90
CA TRP A 87 -2.23 0.72 -9.62
C TRP A 87 -2.49 -0.13 -10.86
N THR A 88 -1.56 -1.01 -11.18
CA THR A 88 -1.61 -1.89 -12.36
C THR A 88 -1.40 -3.37 -11.96
N THR A 89 -0.84 -4.19 -12.85
CA THR A 89 -0.54 -5.59 -12.54
C THR A 89 0.60 -5.68 -11.52
N LEU A 90 0.59 -6.74 -10.69
CA LEU A 90 1.66 -7.00 -9.72
C LEU A 90 3.02 -7.07 -10.41
N LYS A 91 3.08 -7.69 -11.61
CA LYS A 91 4.30 -7.78 -12.42
C LYS A 91 4.85 -6.39 -12.75
N ASN A 92 4.04 -5.53 -13.34
CA ASN A 92 4.48 -4.19 -13.76
C ASN A 92 4.94 -3.34 -12.56
N MET A 93 4.22 -3.42 -11.44
CA MET A 93 4.58 -2.68 -10.23
C MET A 93 5.92 -3.17 -9.63
N ARG A 94 6.14 -4.49 -9.61
CA ARG A 94 7.41 -5.08 -9.15
C ARG A 94 8.58 -4.76 -10.09
N GLU A 95 8.35 -4.78 -11.40
CA GLU A 95 9.34 -4.33 -12.38
C GLU A 95 9.70 -2.86 -12.15
N PHE A 96 8.71 -1.99 -11.96
CA PHE A 96 8.93 -0.57 -11.70
C PHE A 96 9.78 -0.32 -10.44
N VAL A 97 9.46 -0.94 -9.30
CA VAL A 97 10.24 -0.75 -8.07
C VAL A 97 11.66 -1.32 -8.20
N LYS A 98 11.82 -2.44 -8.92
CA LYS A 98 13.13 -3.05 -9.19
C LYS A 98 14.00 -2.18 -10.08
N GLU A 99 13.47 -1.66 -11.20
CA GLU A 99 14.19 -0.81 -12.14
C GLU A 99 14.66 0.51 -11.50
N ASN A 100 13.93 0.98 -10.48
CA ASN A 100 14.26 2.21 -9.76
C ASN A 100 15.03 1.96 -8.44
N ASN A 101 15.46 0.71 -8.16
CA ASN A 101 16.18 0.33 -6.94
C ASN A 101 15.39 0.65 -5.64
N PHE A 102 14.07 0.50 -5.66
CA PHE A 102 13.22 0.61 -4.46
C PHE A 102 13.11 -0.75 -3.78
N GLU A 103 14.19 -1.19 -3.12
CA GLU A 103 14.38 -2.57 -2.65
C GLU A 103 13.51 -2.97 -1.46
N ASN A 104 12.96 -2.02 -0.72
CA ASN A 104 12.22 -2.26 0.51
C ASN A 104 10.69 -2.10 0.35
N ILE A 105 10.19 -2.17 -0.90
CA ILE A 105 8.79 -1.98 -1.25
C ILE A 105 8.26 -3.19 -2.03
N ASP A 106 7.12 -3.73 -1.61
CA ASP A 106 6.39 -4.77 -2.34
C ASP A 106 4.87 -4.56 -2.19
N PHE A 107 4.07 -5.39 -2.86
CA PHE A 107 2.64 -5.20 -3.03
C PHE A 107 1.84 -6.43 -2.62
N LEU A 108 0.79 -6.24 -1.83
CA LEU A 108 -0.17 -7.25 -1.46
C LEU A 108 -1.35 -7.22 -2.44
N TYR A 109 -1.37 -8.20 -3.35
CA TYR A 109 -2.38 -8.29 -4.41
C TYR A 109 -2.58 -9.74 -4.85
N ASN A 110 -3.53 -10.44 -4.25
CA ASN A 110 -3.81 -11.87 -4.39
C ASN A 110 -2.63 -12.79 -3.95
N ASN A 111 -1.75 -12.30 -3.13
CA ASN A 111 -0.61 -12.99 -2.54
C ASN A 111 -0.58 -12.77 -1.03
N SER A 112 0.43 -13.27 -0.36
CA SER A 112 0.61 -13.16 1.09
C SER A 112 2.08 -12.94 1.44
N TYR A 113 2.33 -12.49 2.68
CA TYR A 113 3.67 -12.34 3.25
C TYR A 113 3.73 -12.96 4.64
N LEU A 114 4.81 -13.67 4.93
CA LEU A 114 5.13 -14.09 6.29
C LEU A 114 5.99 -13.02 6.95
N VAL A 115 5.53 -12.52 8.08
CA VAL A 115 6.24 -11.56 8.93
C VAL A 115 6.30 -12.13 10.32
N GLU A 116 7.47 -12.63 10.72
CA GLU A 116 7.66 -13.47 11.92
C GLU A 116 6.75 -14.70 11.90
N ASP A 117 5.83 -14.78 12.84
CA ASP A 117 4.84 -15.85 13.02
C ASP A 117 3.45 -15.50 12.44
N LYS A 118 3.34 -14.40 11.70
CA LYS A 118 2.07 -13.87 11.20
C LYS A 118 2.02 -13.84 9.68
N ILE A 119 0.95 -14.38 9.12
CA ILE A 119 0.69 -14.32 7.69
C ILE A 119 -0.13 -13.07 7.39
N ILE A 120 0.43 -12.16 6.60
CA ILE A 120 -0.24 -10.95 6.14
C ILE A 120 -1.00 -11.27 4.86
N VAL A 121 -2.30 -11.11 4.90
CA VAL A 121 -3.22 -11.29 3.77
C VAL A 121 -4.14 -10.07 3.68
N GLY A 122 -4.69 -9.81 2.51
CA GLY A 122 -5.60 -8.68 2.37
C GLY A 122 -6.08 -8.41 0.97
N THR A 123 -7.07 -7.54 0.90
CA THR A 123 -7.62 -6.97 -0.31
C THR A 123 -8.06 -5.53 -0.08
N ARG A 124 -8.36 -4.81 -1.16
CA ARG A 124 -8.83 -3.42 -1.12
C ARG A 124 -10.12 -3.24 -0.30
N GLY A 125 -11.01 -4.26 -0.32
CA GLY A 125 -12.37 -4.10 0.16
C GLY A 125 -13.25 -3.26 -0.78
N TRP A 126 -14.50 -3.04 -0.40
CA TRP A 126 -15.44 -2.20 -1.13
C TRP A 126 -16.53 -1.65 -0.22
N ASN A 127 -17.07 -0.48 -0.56
CA ASN A 127 -18.18 0.10 0.18
C ASN A 127 -19.48 -0.70 -0.05
N ILE A 128 -20.19 -0.99 1.02
CA ILE A 128 -21.45 -1.75 0.99
C ILE A 128 -22.59 -0.79 0.68
N LEU A 129 -22.98 -0.75 -0.58
CA LEU A 129 -24.16 -0.04 -1.06
C LEU A 129 -25.16 -1.06 -1.66
N ASP A 130 -26.44 -0.82 -1.53
CA ASP A 130 -27.46 -1.69 -2.11
C ASP A 130 -27.67 -1.41 -3.62
N THR A 131 -26.61 -1.60 -4.38
CA THR A 131 -26.60 -1.49 -5.83
C THR A 131 -25.98 -2.75 -6.44
N ASP A 132 -26.42 -3.14 -7.63
CA ASP A 132 -25.88 -4.32 -8.33
C ASP A 132 -24.37 -4.19 -8.60
N ASN A 133 -23.91 -2.98 -8.89
CA ASN A 133 -22.49 -2.72 -9.07
C ASN A 133 -21.70 -2.94 -7.76
N SER A 134 -22.21 -2.45 -6.63
CA SER A 134 -21.57 -2.67 -5.32
C SER A 134 -21.51 -4.15 -4.97
N LYS A 135 -22.60 -4.88 -5.15
CA LYS A 135 -22.66 -6.35 -4.92
C LYS A 135 -21.63 -7.10 -5.77
N LYS A 136 -21.51 -6.74 -7.06
CA LYS A 136 -20.51 -7.31 -7.97
C LYS A 136 -19.08 -7.02 -7.52
N MET A 137 -18.81 -5.79 -7.09
CA MET A 137 -17.49 -5.40 -6.63
C MET A 137 -17.10 -6.07 -5.32
N ILE A 138 -18.04 -6.19 -4.35
CA ILE A 138 -17.83 -6.92 -3.10
C ILE A 138 -17.47 -8.37 -3.39
N LYS A 139 -18.24 -9.05 -4.26
CA LYS A 139 -17.95 -10.43 -4.65
C LYS A 139 -16.54 -10.58 -5.22
N ARG A 140 -16.11 -9.64 -6.05
CA ARG A 140 -14.75 -9.64 -6.61
C ARG A 140 -13.69 -9.48 -5.51
N GLU A 141 -13.90 -8.58 -4.56
CA GLU A 141 -12.94 -8.39 -3.47
C GLU A 141 -12.93 -9.57 -2.49
N CYS A 142 -14.06 -10.23 -2.25
CA CYS A 142 -14.11 -11.50 -1.51
C CYS A 142 -13.26 -12.58 -2.20
N ASN A 143 -13.40 -12.75 -3.52
CA ASN A 143 -12.58 -13.72 -4.27
C ASN A 143 -11.08 -13.39 -4.20
N ARG A 144 -10.71 -12.12 -4.20
CA ARG A 144 -9.31 -11.70 -4.03
C ARG A 144 -8.77 -11.99 -2.65
N LEU A 145 -9.59 -11.77 -1.62
CA LEU A 145 -9.22 -12.12 -0.25
C LEU A 145 -9.02 -13.64 -0.12
N GLU A 146 -9.91 -14.44 -0.72
CA GLU A 146 -9.74 -15.90 -0.78
C GLU A 146 -8.43 -16.31 -1.45
N LEU A 147 -8.05 -15.68 -2.58
CA LEU A 147 -6.78 -15.96 -3.24
C LEU A 147 -5.58 -15.61 -2.34
N SER A 148 -5.62 -14.48 -1.67
CA SER A 148 -4.59 -14.07 -0.71
C SER A 148 -4.48 -15.05 0.47
N LEU A 149 -5.61 -15.50 1.02
CA LEU A 149 -5.66 -16.51 2.09
C LEU A 149 -5.12 -17.86 1.63
N LYS A 150 -5.52 -18.34 0.45
CA LYS A 150 -5.04 -19.61 -0.11
C LYS A 150 -3.53 -19.57 -0.33
N ASP A 151 -3.02 -18.50 -0.92
CA ASP A 151 -1.58 -18.29 -1.10
C ASP A 151 -0.83 -18.36 0.25
N GLY A 152 -1.38 -17.76 1.30
CA GLY A 152 -0.81 -17.80 2.65
C GLY A 152 -0.80 -19.19 3.27
N ILE A 153 -1.91 -19.92 3.15
CA ILE A 153 -2.03 -21.30 3.65
C ILE A 153 -1.08 -22.24 2.90
N GLU A 154 -1.02 -22.12 1.57
CA GLU A 154 -0.15 -22.98 0.74
C GLU A 154 1.33 -22.75 1.02
N LYS A 155 1.75 -21.51 1.23
CA LYS A 155 3.16 -21.17 1.46
C LYS A 155 3.61 -21.36 2.90
N TYR A 156 2.74 -21.08 3.87
CA TYR A 156 3.13 -20.91 5.27
C TYR A 156 2.28 -21.71 6.28
N GLY A 157 1.23 -22.40 5.82
CA GLY A 157 0.24 -23.06 6.69
C GLY A 157 0.75 -24.21 7.55
N ASN A 158 1.99 -24.65 7.34
CA ASN A 158 2.67 -25.70 8.11
C ASN A 158 3.80 -25.17 9.00
N GLN A 159 3.84 -23.86 9.26
CA GLN A 159 4.86 -23.23 10.11
C GLN A 159 4.29 -22.82 11.45
#